data_53f8035430a546a83911bac4ca8fe3be
#
_entry.id   53f8035430a546a83911bac4ca8fe3be
#
_cell.length_a   1.000
_cell.length_b   1.000
_cell.length_c   1.000
_cell.angle_alpha   90.00
_cell.angle_beta   90.00
_cell.angle_gamma   90.00
#
_symmetry.space_group_name_H-M   'P 1'
#
loop_
_entity.id
_entity.type
_entity.pdbx_description
1 polymer ?
#
loop_
_entity_poly.entity_id
_entity_poly.type
_entity_poly.pdbx_seq_one_letter_code
_entity_poly.pdbx_strand_id
1 'polypeptide(L)'
;MVKKYDSYFTDFNNMIADHLEENIKLIYPEVKQECPNCTLDTFTGISKSSGKYKQGGPIPFEDGMPCPYCNGEGHKLIEKTENIPGRIYTSEKPYLKVKNVNIPEGSILFICKLQFFSKIMQAKYMIPICGIDNHTNELYQLNGQPEAVSFVLNPITYISSSWTKNR
;
A
#
# COMPACT_ATOMS: atom_id res chain seq x y z
N MET A 1 -31.71 0.35 27.34
CA MET A 1 -30.62 1.15 27.95
C MET A 1 -29.26 0.89 27.32
N VAL A 2 -29.04 -0.22 26.63
CA VAL A 2 -27.76 -0.60 26.00
C VAL A 2 -27.39 0.28 24.79
N LYS A 3 -28.36 0.69 23.96
CA LYS A 3 -28.11 1.49 22.73
C LYS A 3 -27.46 2.86 22.95
N LYS A 4 -27.54 3.44 24.14
CA LYS A 4 -27.00 4.77 24.42
C LYS A 4 -25.49 4.75 24.69
N TYR A 5 -24.95 3.64 25.16
CA TYR A 5 -23.52 3.48 25.41
C TYR A 5 -22.75 3.18 24.11
N ASP A 6 -23.37 2.50 23.14
CA ASP A 6 -22.73 2.18 21.86
C ASP A 6 -22.45 3.44 21.02
N SER A 7 -23.33 4.46 21.08
CA SER A 7 -23.09 5.72 20.37
C SER A 7 -21.93 6.50 20.98
N TYR A 8 -21.82 6.60 22.29
CA TYR A 8 -20.71 7.30 22.94
C TYR A 8 -19.36 6.63 22.68
N PHE A 9 -19.32 5.29 22.68
CA PHE A 9 -18.10 4.55 22.34
C PHE A 9 -17.70 4.74 20.87
N THR A 10 -18.68 4.77 19.97
CA THR A 10 -18.45 5.03 18.55
C THR A 10 -17.93 6.44 18.33
N ASP A 11 -18.56 7.43 18.96
CA ASP A 11 -18.16 8.84 18.86
C ASP A 11 -16.78 9.09 19.46
N PHE A 12 -16.47 8.45 20.61
CA PHE A 12 -15.16 8.51 21.25
C PHE A 12 -14.09 7.86 20.39
N ASN A 13 -14.36 6.68 19.79
CA ASN A 13 -13.42 6.02 18.88
C ASN A 13 -13.21 6.82 17.60
N ASN A 14 -14.25 7.43 17.06
CA ASN A 14 -14.12 8.31 15.90
C ASN A 14 -13.30 9.56 16.24
N MET A 15 -13.54 10.18 17.37
CA MET A 15 -12.77 11.34 17.83
C MET A 15 -11.29 11.00 18.05
N ILE A 16 -10.99 9.83 18.64
CA ILE A 16 -9.61 9.35 18.80
C ILE A 16 -9.00 9.01 17.41
N ALA A 17 -9.79 8.43 16.51
CA ALA A 17 -9.34 8.15 15.16
C ALA A 17 -8.92 9.44 14.44
N ASP A 18 -9.77 10.45 14.48
CA ASP A 18 -9.52 11.74 13.82
C ASP A 18 -8.29 12.49 14.34
N HIS A 19 -7.89 12.24 15.59
CA HIS A 19 -6.73 12.92 16.20
C HIS A 19 -5.44 12.11 16.23
N LEU A 20 -5.52 10.77 16.07
CA LEU A 20 -4.38 9.85 16.12
C LEU A 20 -4.20 9.08 14.81
N GLU A 21 -4.92 9.44 13.75
CA GLU A 21 -4.72 8.82 12.45
C GLU A 21 -3.35 9.22 11.88
N GLU A 22 -2.53 8.21 11.67
CA GLU A 22 -1.28 8.31 10.94
C GLU A 22 -1.53 7.77 9.52
N ASN A 23 -0.79 8.26 8.55
CA ASN A 23 -0.89 7.75 7.19
C ASN A 23 0.19 6.71 6.94
N ILE A 24 -0.16 5.67 6.21
CA ILE A 24 0.79 4.76 5.59
C ILE A 24 0.72 4.89 4.08
N LYS A 25 1.85 4.68 3.42
CA LYS A 25 1.94 4.55 1.98
C LYS A 25 2.00 3.08 1.63
N LEU A 26 0.98 2.57 0.95
CA LEU A 26 0.98 1.23 0.37
C LEU A 26 1.64 1.27 -1.01
N ILE A 27 2.47 0.28 -1.28
CA ILE A 27 3.15 0.06 -2.55
C ILE A 27 2.61 -1.25 -3.12
N TYR A 28 2.01 -1.18 -4.29
CA TYR A 28 1.46 -2.34 -4.97
C TYR A 28 2.51 -3.00 -5.88
N PRO A 29 2.31 -4.27 -6.28
CA PRO A 29 3.12 -4.88 -7.32
C PRO A 29 3.15 -4.02 -8.58
N GLU A 30 4.31 -3.95 -9.20
CA GLU A 30 4.48 -3.24 -10.47
C GLU A 30 3.58 -3.82 -11.55
N VAL A 31 2.90 -2.96 -12.29
CA VAL A 31 2.04 -3.33 -13.40
C VAL A 31 2.74 -2.97 -14.70
N LYS A 32 2.79 -3.94 -15.62
CA LYS A 32 3.28 -3.70 -16.97
C LYS A 32 2.28 -2.82 -17.72
N GLN A 33 2.71 -1.63 -18.11
CA GLN A 33 1.96 -0.75 -18.98
C GLN A 33 2.60 -0.73 -20.36
N GLU A 34 1.80 -0.82 -21.43
CA GLU A 34 2.27 -0.72 -22.79
C GLU A 34 3.03 0.59 -23.01
N CYS A 35 4.10 0.51 -23.79
CA CYS A 35 4.89 1.68 -24.12
C CYS A 35 4.05 2.65 -24.98
N PRO A 36 3.93 3.93 -24.58
CA PRO A 36 3.21 4.91 -25.39
C PRO A 36 3.98 5.32 -26.64
N ASN A 37 5.26 4.99 -26.73
CA ASN A 37 6.19 5.46 -27.76
C ASN A 37 6.40 4.48 -28.91
N CYS A 38 6.13 3.19 -28.71
CA CYS A 38 6.33 2.17 -29.73
C CYS A 38 5.14 1.21 -29.80
N THR A 39 4.98 0.60 -30.98
CA THR A 39 4.03 -0.49 -31.19
C THR A 39 4.69 -1.83 -30.87
N LEU A 40 3.96 -2.68 -30.16
CA LEU A 40 4.37 -4.06 -29.94
C LEU A 40 4.35 -4.86 -31.23
N ASP A 41 5.34 -5.72 -31.42
CA ASP A 41 5.25 -6.75 -32.43
C ASP A 41 4.12 -7.71 -32.04
N THR A 42 3.13 -7.85 -32.92
CA THR A 42 1.95 -8.71 -32.71
C THR A 42 2.32 -10.20 -32.59
N PHE A 43 3.49 -10.60 -33.08
CA PHE A 43 3.94 -12.00 -33.08
C PHE A 43 4.64 -12.39 -31.77
N THR A 44 5.41 -11.50 -31.20
CA THR A 44 6.23 -11.79 -30.00
C THR A 44 5.70 -11.13 -28.75
N GLY A 45 4.78 -10.20 -28.85
CA GLY A 45 4.26 -9.41 -27.72
C GLY A 45 5.31 -8.52 -27.03
N ILE A 46 6.51 -8.46 -27.60
CA ILE A 46 7.65 -7.70 -27.10
C ILE A 46 8.07 -6.72 -28.18
N SER A 47 8.22 -5.45 -27.85
CA SER A 47 8.91 -4.50 -28.72
C SER A 47 10.39 -4.83 -28.71
N LYS A 48 10.79 -5.85 -29.43
CA LYS A 48 12.21 -6.04 -29.72
C LYS A 48 12.68 -4.93 -30.66
N SER A 49 13.96 -4.90 -30.90
CA SER A 49 14.75 -3.97 -31.76
C SER A 49 14.14 -3.58 -33.12
N SER A 50 13.01 -4.13 -33.50
CA SER A 50 12.20 -3.83 -34.66
C SER A 50 10.91 -3.04 -34.32
N GLY A 51 10.79 -2.47 -33.12
CA GLY A 51 9.65 -1.66 -32.75
C GLY A 51 9.47 -0.47 -33.69
N LYS A 52 8.24 -0.23 -34.10
CA LYS A 52 7.92 0.95 -34.90
C LYS A 52 7.52 2.09 -34.00
N TYR A 53 7.93 3.29 -34.35
CA TYR A 53 7.49 4.50 -33.67
C TYR A 53 5.96 4.65 -33.77
N LYS A 54 5.35 4.86 -32.64
CA LYS A 54 3.91 5.15 -32.57
C LYS A 54 3.67 6.63 -32.78
N GLN A 55 2.93 6.99 -33.82
CA GLN A 55 2.64 8.37 -34.14
C GLN A 55 2.04 9.10 -32.92
N GLY A 56 2.67 10.19 -32.52
CA GLY A 56 2.31 10.93 -31.30
C GLY A 56 3.00 10.46 -30.02
N GLY A 57 3.92 9.51 -30.12
CA GLY A 57 4.76 9.11 -28.98
C GLY A 57 5.74 10.22 -28.53
N PRO A 58 6.19 10.21 -27.26
CA PRO A 58 7.00 11.30 -26.69
C PRO A 58 8.38 11.48 -27.32
N ILE A 59 9.01 10.42 -27.84
CA ILE A 59 10.39 10.47 -28.38
C ILE A 59 10.44 9.77 -29.72
N PRO A 60 10.54 10.50 -30.84
CA PRO A 60 10.69 9.90 -32.17
C PRO A 60 11.96 9.03 -32.26
N PHE A 61 11.88 7.93 -33.00
CA PHE A 61 13.01 7.07 -33.30
C PHE A 61 12.79 6.37 -34.67
N GLU A 62 13.85 5.89 -35.28
CA GLU A 62 13.82 5.25 -36.57
C GLU A 62 13.36 3.79 -36.47
N ASP A 63 12.63 3.32 -37.51
CA ASP A 63 12.19 1.94 -37.62
C ASP A 63 13.37 0.97 -37.56
N GLY A 64 13.27 -0.06 -36.75
CA GLY A 64 14.34 -1.04 -36.55
C GLY A 64 15.31 -0.71 -35.41
N MET A 65 15.24 0.48 -34.85
CA MET A 65 16.01 0.85 -33.65
C MET A 65 15.24 0.52 -32.37
N PRO A 66 15.95 0.23 -31.27
CA PRO A 66 15.27 0.04 -29.98
C PRO A 66 14.60 1.34 -29.55
N CYS A 67 13.36 1.25 -29.09
CA CYS A 67 12.61 2.40 -28.62
C CYS A 67 13.36 3.07 -27.42
N PRO A 68 13.71 4.36 -27.50
CA PRO A 68 14.48 5.03 -26.44
C PRO A 68 13.65 5.25 -25.17
N TYR A 69 12.33 5.14 -25.23
CA TYR A 69 11.43 5.33 -24.09
C TYR A 69 11.36 4.09 -23.18
N CYS A 70 11.36 2.88 -23.74
CA CYS A 70 11.28 1.62 -23.01
C CYS A 70 12.50 0.71 -23.22
N ASN A 71 13.58 1.21 -23.82
CA ASN A 71 14.78 0.47 -24.16
C ASN A 71 14.51 -0.81 -24.98
N GLY A 72 13.49 -0.78 -25.83
CA GLY A 72 13.09 -1.90 -26.66
C GLY A 72 12.24 -2.97 -25.96
N GLU A 73 11.85 -2.77 -24.69
CA GLU A 73 11.05 -3.77 -23.96
C GLU A 73 9.56 -3.76 -24.31
N GLY A 74 9.05 -2.68 -24.92
CA GLY A 74 7.65 -2.51 -25.32
C GLY A 74 6.69 -2.21 -24.19
N HIS A 75 7.17 -2.19 -22.97
CA HIS A 75 6.39 -1.87 -21.78
C HIS A 75 7.23 -1.11 -20.75
N LYS A 76 6.58 -0.43 -19.84
CA LYS A 76 7.18 0.09 -18.61
C LYS A 76 6.52 -0.53 -17.38
N LEU A 77 7.32 -0.78 -16.38
CA LEU A 77 6.83 -1.14 -15.05
C LEU A 77 6.42 0.14 -14.33
N ILE A 78 5.16 0.21 -13.93
CA ILE A 78 4.64 1.34 -13.15
C ILE A 78 4.29 0.84 -11.76
N GLU A 79 4.91 1.46 -10.77
CA GLU A 79 4.59 1.26 -9.38
C GLU A 79 3.36 2.12 -9.02
N LYS A 80 2.31 1.47 -8.53
CA LYS A 80 1.15 2.15 -7.99
C LYS A 80 1.32 2.30 -6.48
N THR A 81 1.11 3.51 -5.97
CA THR A 81 1.14 3.79 -4.54
C THR A 81 -0.15 4.45 -4.09
N GLU A 82 -0.55 4.21 -2.84
CA GLU A 82 -1.74 4.81 -2.25
C GLU A 82 -1.51 5.09 -0.76
N ASN A 83 -1.99 6.23 -0.28
CA ASN A 83 -1.95 6.55 1.14
C ASN A 83 -3.26 6.10 1.81
N ILE A 84 -3.13 5.44 2.95
CA ILE A 84 -4.26 4.96 3.74
C ILE A 84 -4.12 5.47 5.17
N PRO A 85 -5.18 6.06 5.74
CA PRO A 85 -5.21 6.47 7.13
C PRO A 85 -5.44 5.28 8.06
N GLY A 86 -4.80 5.31 9.22
CA GLY A 86 -4.97 4.30 10.27
C GLY A 86 -4.09 4.58 11.47
N ARG A 87 -3.91 3.58 12.32
CA ARG A 87 -3.09 3.67 13.53
C ARG A 87 -1.92 2.72 13.46
N ILE A 88 -0.75 3.23 13.80
CA ILE A 88 0.50 2.48 13.80
C ILE A 88 0.90 2.19 15.24
N TYR A 89 1.18 0.91 15.54
CA TYR A 89 1.68 0.45 16.81
C TYR A 89 3.02 -0.25 16.61
N THR A 90 4.02 0.16 17.40
CA THR A 90 5.36 -0.43 17.36
C THR A 90 5.70 -0.98 18.75
N SER A 91 6.68 -1.86 18.85
CA SER A 91 7.20 -2.35 20.12
C SER A 91 7.80 -1.25 20.99
N GLU A 92 8.23 -0.15 20.38
CA GLU A 92 8.85 1.00 21.06
C GLU A 92 7.83 1.93 21.73
N LYS A 93 6.54 1.83 21.37
CA LYS A 93 5.45 2.62 21.99
C LYS A 93 4.65 1.77 23.01
N PRO A 94 5.25 1.41 24.18
CA PRO A 94 4.64 0.46 25.13
C PRO A 94 3.36 0.95 25.79
N TYR A 95 3.10 2.25 25.81
CA TYR A 95 1.88 2.86 26.37
C TYR A 95 0.65 2.68 25.47
N LEU A 96 0.85 2.31 24.21
CA LEU A 96 -0.22 1.97 23.28
C LEU A 96 -0.44 0.45 23.18
N LYS A 97 0.04 -0.32 24.18
CA LYS A 97 -0.18 -1.76 24.21
C LYS A 97 -1.66 -2.08 24.12
N VAL A 98 -2.08 -2.51 22.96
CA VAL A 98 -3.34 -3.24 22.80
C VAL A 98 -3.19 -4.47 23.70
N LYS A 99 -4.07 -4.61 24.70
CA LYS A 99 -4.03 -5.72 25.64
C LYS A 99 -3.80 -7.02 24.88
N ASN A 100 -2.73 -7.75 25.23
CA ASN A 100 -2.38 -9.09 24.73
C ASN A 100 -1.79 -9.19 23.32
N VAL A 101 -1.43 -8.10 22.65
CA VAL A 101 -0.69 -8.20 21.38
C VAL A 101 0.79 -7.97 21.66
N ASN A 102 1.59 -9.03 21.52
CA ASN A 102 3.05 -8.92 21.54
C ASN A 102 3.51 -8.57 20.12
N ILE A 103 3.96 -7.33 19.90
CA ILE A 103 4.49 -6.88 18.62
C ILE A 103 5.98 -7.24 18.62
N PRO A 104 6.45 -8.14 17.74
CA PRO A 104 7.86 -8.48 17.65
C PRO A 104 8.70 -7.25 17.30
N GLU A 105 9.95 -7.24 17.76
CA GLU A 105 10.91 -6.20 17.41
C GLU A 105 11.08 -6.12 15.88
N GLY A 106 11.07 -4.90 15.34
CA GLY A 106 11.13 -4.68 13.89
C GLY A 106 9.81 -4.95 13.14
N SER A 107 8.72 -5.16 13.89
CA SER A 107 7.38 -5.30 13.30
C SER A 107 6.49 -4.11 13.65
N ILE A 108 5.51 -3.87 12.80
CA ILE A 108 4.48 -2.85 12.96
C ILE A 108 3.11 -3.54 12.93
N LEU A 109 2.24 -3.15 13.86
CA LEU A 109 0.82 -3.47 13.80
C LEU A 109 0.10 -2.23 13.27
N PHE A 110 -0.60 -2.38 12.15
CA PHE A 110 -1.40 -1.32 11.55
C PHE A 110 -2.89 -1.65 11.66
N ILE A 111 -3.66 -0.72 12.19
CA ILE A 111 -5.11 -0.85 12.35
C ILE A 111 -5.79 0.23 11.52
N CYS A 112 -6.70 -0.18 10.64
CA CYS A 112 -7.47 0.72 9.79
C CYS A 112 -8.92 0.27 9.60
N LYS A 113 -9.73 1.07 8.92
CA LYS A 113 -11.13 0.73 8.60
C LYS A 113 -11.20 -0.49 7.68
N LEU A 114 -12.22 -1.33 7.87
CA LEU A 114 -12.44 -2.56 7.11
C LEU A 114 -12.51 -2.33 5.58
N GLN A 115 -12.98 -1.16 5.15
CA GLN A 115 -13.03 -0.80 3.72
C GLN A 115 -11.67 -0.88 3.01
N PHE A 116 -10.57 -0.81 3.73
CA PHE A 116 -9.21 -0.90 3.18
C PHE A 116 -8.64 -2.32 3.12
N PHE A 117 -9.42 -3.34 3.54
CA PHE A 117 -8.96 -4.74 3.57
C PHE A 117 -8.37 -5.21 2.24
N SER A 118 -9.11 -5.03 1.14
CA SER A 118 -8.67 -5.46 -0.19
C SER A 118 -7.40 -4.73 -0.65
N LYS A 119 -7.23 -3.47 -0.27
CA LYS A 119 -6.06 -2.67 -0.60
C LYS A 119 -4.83 -3.17 0.14
N ILE A 120 -4.97 -3.49 1.42
CA ILE A 120 -3.89 -4.06 2.25
C ILE A 120 -3.46 -5.42 1.70
N MET A 121 -4.41 -6.28 1.37
CA MET A 121 -4.12 -7.61 0.82
C MET A 121 -3.39 -7.59 -0.53
N GLN A 122 -3.61 -6.55 -1.33
CA GLN A 122 -2.98 -6.39 -2.64
C GLN A 122 -1.61 -5.68 -2.55
N ALA A 123 -1.32 -5.05 -1.43
CA ALA A 123 -0.08 -4.31 -1.26
C ALA A 123 1.12 -5.27 -1.14
N LYS A 124 2.21 -4.91 -1.83
CA LYS A 124 3.48 -5.61 -1.74
C LYS A 124 4.29 -5.14 -0.55
N TYR A 125 4.30 -3.82 -0.33
CA TYR A 125 5.02 -3.18 0.76
C TYR A 125 4.21 -2.05 1.37
N MET A 126 4.60 -1.67 2.58
CA MET A 126 4.11 -0.51 3.32
C MET A 126 5.27 0.36 3.78
N ILE A 127 5.07 1.68 3.73
CA ILE A 127 5.96 2.68 4.34
C ILE A 127 5.13 3.49 5.35
N PRO A 128 5.50 3.52 6.64
CA PRO A 128 4.87 4.43 7.60
C PRO A 128 5.19 5.89 7.25
N ILE A 129 4.18 6.75 7.25
CA ILE A 129 4.35 8.20 7.06
C ILE A 129 4.18 8.86 8.44
N CYS A 130 5.08 8.55 9.36
CA CYS A 130 5.02 9.14 10.70
C CYS A 130 5.93 10.36 10.76
N GLY A 131 5.38 11.52 11.16
CA GLY A 131 6.13 12.78 11.24
C GLY A 131 7.08 12.90 12.43
N ILE A 132 7.22 11.89 13.29
CA ILE A 132 7.91 12.01 14.59
C ILE A 132 9.13 11.10 14.70
N ASP A 133 9.18 9.97 14.01
CA ASP A 133 10.28 9.03 14.12
C ASP A 133 10.96 8.82 12.75
N ASN A 134 12.30 8.67 12.76
CA ASN A 134 13.20 8.53 11.61
C ASN A 134 12.94 7.30 10.71
N HIS A 135 11.77 6.67 10.77
CA HIS A 135 11.38 5.48 10.00
C HIS A 135 10.78 5.81 8.62
N THR A 136 10.95 7.02 8.13
CA THR A 136 10.25 7.58 6.97
C THR A 136 10.52 6.90 5.62
N ASN A 137 11.44 5.93 5.54
CA ASN A 137 11.76 5.24 4.28
C ASN A 137 11.92 3.72 4.43
N GLU A 138 11.54 3.14 5.56
CA GLU A 138 11.68 1.70 5.76
C GLU A 138 10.51 0.97 5.11
N LEU A 139 10.84 -0.06 4.34
CA LEU A 139 9.88 -0.93 3.68
C LEU A 139 9.48 -2.06 4.62
N TYR A 140 8.18 -2.26 4.76
CA TYR A 140 7.60 -3.35 5.53
C TYR A 140 6.78 -4.27 4.61
N GLN A 141 6.85 -5.56 4.85
CA GLN A 141 6.08 -6.59 4.14
C GLN A 141 4.98 -7.14 5.03
N LEU A 142 3.82 -7.40 4.45
CA LEU A 142 2.68 -7.98 5.17
C LEU A 142 3.04 -9.37 5.70
N ASN A 143 2.81 -9.58 6.98
CA ASN A 143 3.03 -10.85 7.66
C ASN A 143 1.68 -11.46 8.05
N GLY A 144 1.29 -12.50 7.34
CA GLY A 144 0.01 -13.16 7.55
C GLY A 144 -1.19 -12.43 6.94
N GLN A 145 -2.37 -12.87 7.31
CA GLN A 145 -3.62 -12.23 6.86
C GLN A 145 -4.07 -11.17 7.88
N PRO A 146 -4.64 -10.04 7.42
CA PRO A 146 -5.26 -9.07 8.31
C PRO A 146 -6.41 -9.71 9.08
N GLU A 147 -6.50 -9.39 10.36
CA GLU A 147 -7.52 -9.91 11.26
C GLU A 147 -8.59 -8.84 11.54
N ALA A 148 -9.83 -9.27 11.62
CA ALA A 148 -10.91 -8.40 12.01
C ALA A 148 -10.78 -8.01 13.50
N VAL A 149 -10.79 -6.71 13.79
CA VAL A 149 -10.78 -6.18 15.15
C VAL A 149 -12.11 -5.51 15.41
N SER A 150 -12.84 -6.01 16.38
CA SER A 150 -14.03 -5.37 16.87
C SER A 150 -13.78 -4.78 18.25
N PHE A 151 -13.97 -3.50 18.38
CA PHE A 151 -13.97 -2.81 19.68
C PHE A 151 -15.36 -2.80 20.31
N VAL A 152 -16.39 -3.19 19.56
CA VAL A 152 -17.78 -3.26 19.95
C VAL A 152 -18.43 -4.52 19.36
N LEU A 153 -19.38 -5.09 20.03
CA LEU A 153 -20.00 -6.40 19.74
C LEU A 153 -20.61 -6.57 18.34
N ASN A 154 -20.80 -5.50 17.56
CA ASN A 154 -21.20 -5.50 16.13
C ASN A 154 -21.40 -4.08 15.61
N PRO A 155 -21.07 -3.74 14.36
CA PRO A 155 -20.41 -4.53 13.33
C PRO A 155 -18.89 -4.43 13.37
N ILE A 156 -18.17 -5.35 12.72
CA ILE A 156 -16.72 -5.29 12.51
C ILE A 156 -16.42 -4.06 11.64
N THR A 157 -15.76 -3.08 12.21
CA THR A 157 -15.46 -1.81 11.51
C THR A 157 -14.00 -1.61 11.21
N TYR A 158 -13.12 -2.38 11.89
CA TYR A 158 -11.67 -2.26 11.78
C TYR A 158 -11.01 -3.60 11.49
N ILE A 159 -9.82 -3.51 10.90
CA ILE A 159 -8.91 -4.64 10.69
C ILE A 159 -7.54 -4.29 11.24
N SER A 160 -6.85 -5.29 11.74
CA SER A 160 -5.45 -5.22 12.12
C SER A 160 -4.59 -6.01 11.13
N SER A 161 -3.46 -5.47 10.74
CA SER A 161 -2.49 -6.13 9.88
C SER A 161 -1.10 -6.01 10.49
N SER A 162 -0.37 -7.12 10.50
CA SER A 162 1.00 -7.18 11.00
C SER A 162 1.98 -7.05 9.83
N TRP A 163 3.00 -6.21 9.99
CA TRP A 163 3.99 -5.92 8.98
C TRP A 163 5.39 -6.06 9.56
N THR A 164 6.25 -6.73 8.84
CA THR A 164 7.63 -6.99 9.27
C THR A 164 8.59 -6.21 8.37
N LYS A 165 9.62 -5.62 8.96
CA LYS A 165 10.63 -4.87 8.24
C LYS A 165 11.30 -5.75 7.20
N ASN A 166 11.33 -5.28 5.96
CA ASN A 166 12.04 -5.93 4.87
C ASN A 166 13.55 -5.63 5.05
N ARG A 167 14.35 -6.68 5.18
CA ARG A 167 15.81 -6.59 5.39
C ARG A 167 16.56 -6.53 4.08
#